data_545231178ac8c8e1dad5826f3c88b07f
#
_entry.id   545231178ac8c8e1dad5826f3c88b07f
#
_cell.length_a   1.000
_cell.length_b   1.000
_cell.length_c   1.000
_cell.angle_alpha   90.00
_cell.angle_beta   90.00
_cell.angle_gamma   90.00
#
_symmetry.space_group_name_H-M   'P 1'
#
loop_
_entity.id
_entity.type
_entity.pdbx_description
1 polymer ?
#
loop_
_entity_poly.entity_id
_entity_poly.type
_entity_poly.pdbx_seq_one_letter_code
_entity_poly.pdbx_strand_id
1 'polypeptide(L)'
;MWVFGYGSLIWKVDFPYERKLVGHIKGYVRRFYQKSTDHRGIPSKPGRAVTLLSTSDPSDEVWGVAYKISNENIENVVNHLDFREKGGYQRKKMLFYPSRPVQKIDPSSLDNSPENNVNSHPVVPATPTPSEELPFQLTIYIGTEDNPNYAGVESIETIASHIIEAHGPSGANTEYLYKLAMAMRIIAPGVHDEHLFALEGAVKKLENEKVRGAISFDESAPKIG
;
A
#
# COMPACT_ATOMS: atom_id res chain seq x y z
N MET A 1 9.05 -11.93 15.00
CA MET A 1 7.66 -11.39 14.84
C MET A 1 7.42 -11.03 13.37
N TRP A 2 6.18 -11.16 12.88
CA TRP A 2 5.79 -10.70 11.55
C TRP A 2 4.86 -9.50 11.64
N VAL A 3 5.04 -8.50 10.76
CA VAL A 3 4.20 -7.29 10.64
C VAL A 3 3.69 -7.17 9.21
N PHE A 4 2.42 -6.81 9.03
CA PHE A 4 1.80 -6.67 7.72
C PHE A 4 1.62 -5.21 7.31
N GLY A 5 2.14 -4.87 6.14
CA GLY A 5 1.96 -3.58 5.49
C GLY A 5 0.96 -3.67 4.34
N TYR A 6 -0.13 -2.90 4.43
CA TYR A 6 -1.18 -2.80 3.41
C TYR A 6 -1.36 -1.37 2.87
N GLY A 7 -0.59 -0.42 3.38
CA GLY A 7 -0.51 0.98 2.97
C GLY A 7 0.91 1.36 2.60
N SER A 8 1.39 2.49 3.13
CA SER A 8 2.73 3.00 2.81
C SER A 8 3.88 2.06 3.12
N LEU A 9 3.72 1.12 4.05
CA LEU A 9 4.72 0.09 4.33
C LEU A 9 5.01 -0.84 3.14
N ILE A 10 4.16 -0.88 2.11
CA ILE A 10 4.45 -1.67 0.90
C ILE A 10 5.66 -1.12 0.15
N TRP A 11 5.86 0.23 0.14
CA TRP A 11 6.96 0.88 -0.59
C TRP A 11 7.92 1.67 0.28
N LYS A 12 7.56 1.98 1.54
CA LYS A 12 8.37 2.78 2.46
C LYS A 12 8.44 2.09 3.80
N VAL A 13 9.40 1.18 3.93
CA VAL A 13 9.75 0.52 5.19
C VAL A 13 10.85 1.31 5.86
N ASP A 14 10.65 1.70 7.12
CA ASP A 14 11.54 2.52 7.92
C ASP A 14 11.98 1.80 9.21
N PHE A 15 11.99 0.48 9.18
CA PHE A 15 12.49 -0.38 10.27
C PHE A 15 13.27 -1.58 9.71
N PRO A 16 14.19 -2.19 10.49
CA PRO A 16 14.94 -3.36 10.07
C PRO A 16 14.04 -4.60 9.99
N TYR A 17 14.27 -5.43 8.98
CA TYR A 17 13.60 -6.71 8.79
C TYR A 17 14.55 -7.76 8.20
N GLU A 18 14.33 -9.03 8.55
CA GLU A 18 15.11 -10.16 8.02
C GLU A 18 14.63 -10.61 6.64
N ARG A 19 13.29 -10.64 6.47
CA ARG A 19 12.64 -11.16 5.26
C ARG A 19 11.35 -10.40 5.00
N LYS A 20 10.92 -10.44 3.74
CA LYS A 20 9.59 -9.98 3.32
C LYS A 20 8.91 -11.01 2.43
N LEU A 21 7.60 -11.13 2.58
CA LEU A 21 6.75 -12.00 1.76
C LEU A 21 5.56 -11.19 1.24
N VAL A 22 5.26 -11.36 -0.04
CA VAL A 22 4.01 -10.86 -0.61
C VAL A 22 2.89 -11.87 -0.30
N GLY A 23 1.70 -11.38 -0.06
CA GLY A 23 0.53 -12.22 0.19
C GLY A 23 -0.67 -11.39 0.61
N HIS A 24 -1.65 -12.03 1.20
CA HIS A 24 -2.90 -11.38 1.57
C HIS A 24 -3.43 -11.84 2.94
N ILE A 25 -4.34 -11.07 3.47
CA ILE A 25 -5.24 -11.43 4.57
C ILE A 25 -6.67 -11.52 4.03
N LYS A 26 -7.54 -12.27 4.70
CA LYS A 26 -8.94 -12.51 4.27
C LYS A 26 -9.96 -11.85 5.19
N GLY A 27 -11.18 -11.63 4.64
CA GLY A 27 -12.31 -11.05 5.36
C GLY A 27 -12.17 -9.56 5.63
N TYR A 28 -11.39 -8.85 4.81
CA TYR A 28 -11.18 -7.41 4.89
C TYR A 28 -11.15 -6.79 3.50
N VAL A 29 -11.50 -5.49 3.45
CA VAL A 29 -11.34 -4.64 2.28
C VAL A 29 -10.57 -3.37 2.65
N ARG A 30 -9.73 -2.89 1.72
CA ARG A 30 -8.98 -1.63 1.87
C ARG A 30 -9.86 -0.46 1.48
N ARG A 31 -9.88 0.60 2.35
CA ARG A 31 -10.67 1.82 2.10
C ARG A 31 -9.89 3.07 2.50
N PHE A 32 -10.03 4.16 1.76
CA PHE A 32 -9.45 5.48 2.07
C PHE A 32 -10.33 6.26 3.07
N TYR A 33 -10.73 5.61 4.16
CA TYR A 33 -11.65 6.15 5.17
C TYR A 33 -10.94 6.64 6.44
N GLN A 34 -9.60 6.73 6.41
CA GLN A 34 -8.81 7.30 7.48
C GLN A 34 -8.39 8.73 7.12
N LYS A 35 -8.67 9.72 7.98
CA LYS A 35 -8.12 11.07 7.87
C LYS A 35 -6.62 11.05 8.17
N SER A 36 -5.84 11.72 7.33
CA SER A 36 -4.42 11.96 7.55
C SER A 36 -4.21 13.43 7.89
N THR A 37 -3.95 13.72 9.16
CA THR A 37 -3.82 15.09 9.71
C THR A 37 -2.39 15.50 10.00
N ASP A 38 -1.44 14.58 9.84
CA ASP A 38 -0.03 14.75 10.22
C ASP A 38 0.98 14.22 9.18
N HIS A 39 0.52 13.53 8.14
CA HIS A 39 1.36 13.00 7.07
C HIS A 39 0.99 13.54 5.68
N ARG A 40 -0.21 13.24 5.18
CA ARG A 40 -0.68 13.59 3.82
C ARG A 40 -1.72 14.71 3.81
N GLY A 41 -1.91 15.35 4.93
CA GLY A 41 -2.74 16.51 5.17
C GLY A 41 -2.34 17.18 6.48
N ILE A 42 -3.10 18.21 6.85
CA ILE A 42 -2.99 18.96 8.11
C ILE A 42 -4.35 18.94 8.83
N PRO A 43 -4.44 19.26 10.12
CA PRO A 43 -5.70 19.23 10.85
C PRO A 43 -6.83 20.04 10.23
N SER A 44 -6.53 21.21 9.64
CA SER A 44 -7.51 22.06 8.95
C SER A 44 -7.88 21.59 7.54
N LYS A 45 -7.06 20.74 6.94
CA LYS A 45 -7.26 20.16 5.60
C LYS A 45 -6.73 18.72 5.56
N PRO A 46 -7.47 17.76 6.16
CA PRO A 46 -7.02 16.38 6.25
C PRO A 46 -6.93 15.72 4.88
N GLY A 47 -5.86 14.94 4.67
CA GLY A 47 -5.79 13.99 3.57
C GLY A 47 -6.56 12.72 3.88
N ARG A 48 -6.43 11.73 2.99
CA ARG A 48 -6.98 10.38 3.15
C ARG A 48 -5.85 9.35 3.12
N ALA A 49 -5.91 8.42 4.03
CA ALA A 49 -5.06 7.24 4.08
C ALA A 49 -5.93 5.98 4.14
N VAL A 50 -5.30 4.84 3.91
CA VAL A 50 -6.02 3.57 3.93
C VAL A 50 -6.21 3.05 5.35
N THR A 51 -7.39 2.47 5.59
CA THR A 51 -7.65 1.53 6.68
C THR A 51 -8.29 0.27 6.13
N LEU A 52 -8.56 -0.70 6.99
CA LEU A 52 -9.23 -1.94 6.64
C LEU A 52 -10.57 -2.04 7.34
N LEU A 53 -11.59 -2.40 6.58
CA LEU A 53 -12.91 -2.74 7.12
C LEU A 53 -13.10 -4.25 7.04
N SER A 54 -13.60 -4.84 8.11
CA SER A 54 -14.02 -6.24 8.10
C SER A 54 -15.26 -6.41 7.22
N THR A 55 -15.32 -7.54 6.51
CA THR A 55 -16.46 -7.91 5.69
C THR A 55 -17.02 -9.25 6.13
N SER A 56 -18.25 -9.55 5.75
CA SER A 56 -18.87 -10.87 5.93
C SER A 56 -18.47 -11.87 4.84
N ASP A 57 -17.84 -11.38 3.74
CA ASP A 57 -17.38 -12.23 2.66
C ASP A 57 -15.95 -12.72 2.92
N PRO A 58 -15.76 -14.02 3.17
CA PRO A 58 -14.43 -14.59 3.40
C PRO A 58 -13.56 -14.62 2.13
N SER A 59 -14.11 -14.34 0.95
CA SER A 59 -13.36 -14.22 -0.31
C SER A 59 -12.72 -12.85 -0.49
N ASP A 60 -13.15 -11.84 0.28
CA ASP A 60 -12.50 -10.53 0.27
C ASP A 60 -11.05 -10.63 0.77
N GLU A 61 -10.12 -10.12 -0.03
CA GLU A 61 -8.70 -10.22 0.23
C GLU A 61 -8.03 -8.83 0.20
N VAL A 62 -7.15 -8.60 1.17
CA VAL A 62 -6.26 -7.43 1.15
C VAL A 62 -4.83 -7.89 0.94
N TRP A 63 -4.29 -7.57 -0.22
CA TRP A 63 -2.90 -7.86 -0.59
C TRP A 63 -1.94 -6.82 -0.02
N GLY A 64 -0.76 -7.31 0.35
CA GLY A 64 0.30 -6.48 0.93
C GLY A 64 1.59 -7.24 1.13
N VAL A 65 2.42 -6.74 2.04
CA VAL A 65 3.75 -7.30 2.34
C VAL A 65 3.86 -7.61 3.83
N ALA A 66 4.24 -8.83 4.15
CA ALA A 66 4.61 -9.24 5.51
C ALA A 66 6.13 -9.09 5.70
N TYR A 67 6.55 -8.51 6.83
CA TYR A 67 7.96 -8.30 7.20
C TYR A 67 8.28 -9.10 8.45
N LYS A 68 9.32 -9.93 8.37
CA LYS A 68 9.85 -10.68 9.51
C LYS A 68 10.84 -9.83 10.29
N ILE A 69 10.56 -9.58 11.55
CA ILE A 69 11.39 -8.82 12.46
C ILE A 69 12.19 -9.80 13.32
N SER A 70 13.50 -9.62 13.41
CA SER A 70 14.38 -10.40 14.29
C SER A 70 13.98 -10.23 15.76
N ASN A 71 14.25 -11.22 16.59
CA ASN A 71 13.85 -11.18 18.00
C ASN A 71 14.47 -9.99 18.75
N GLU A 72 15.70 -9.62 18.42
CA GLU A 72 16.43 -8.49 19.01
C GLU A 72 15.83 -7.12 18.67
N ASN A 73 15.15 -7.01 17.51
CA ASN A 73 14.56 -5.76 17.03
C ASN A 73 13.07 -5.59 17.33
N ILE A 74 12.39 -6.60 17.90
CA ILE A 74 10.94 -6.59 18.09
C ILE A 74 10.50 -5.37 18.92
N GLU A 75 11.14 -5.12 20.05
CA GLU A 75 10.75 -4.03 20.96
C GLU A 75 10.90 -2.67 20.27
N ASN A 76 12.05 -2.42 19.63
CA ASN A 76 12.31 -1.18 18.93
C ASN A 76 11.33 -0.95 17.77
N VAL A 77 11.05 -2.00 16.98
CA VAL A 77 10.13 -1.90 15.84
C VAL A 77 8.68 -1.69 16.32
N VAL A 78 8.27 -2.38 17.38
CA VAL A 78 6.94 -2.18 17.96
C VAL A 78 6.77 -0.76 18.48
N ASN A 79 7.72 -0.23 19.26
CA ASN A 79 7.70 1.15 19.76
C ASN A 79 7.67 2.17 18.61
N HIS A 80 8.47 1.94 17.56
CA HIS A 80 8.45 2.77 16.35
C HIS A 80 7.10 2.77 15.65
N LEU A 81 6.50 1.60 15.44
CA LEU A 81 5.21 1.47 14.80
C LEU A 81 4.06 2.02 15.66
N ASP A 82 4.07 1.80 16.96
CA ASP A 82 3.09 2.37 17.90
C ASP A 82 3.13 3.91 17.88
N PHE A 83 4.33 4.49 17.81
CA PHE A 83 4.50 5.93 17.64
C PHE A 83 4.03 6.43 16.27
N ARG A 84 4.36 5.73 15.20
CA ARG A 84 3.95 6.06 13.83
C ARG A 84 2.44 5.98 13.65
N GLU A 85 1.82 4.95 14.22
CA GLU A 85 0.38 4.66 14.08
C GLU A 85 -0.45 5.24 15.27
N LYS A 86 0.12 6.21 16.02
CA LYS A 86 -0.53 6.89 17.17
C LYS A 86 -1.86 7.56 16.84
N GLY A 87 -2.18 7.72 15.56
CA GLY A 87 -3.44 8.28 15.06
C GLY A 87 -4.67 7.39 15.29
N GLY A 88 -4.64 6.45 16.29
CA GLY A 88 -5.78 5.63 16.69
C GLY A 88 -5.82 4.24 16.02
N TYR A 89 -4.68 3.76 15.51
CA TYR A 89 -4.58 2.39 15.01
C TYR A 89 -4.42 1.40 16.17
N GLN A 90 -5.07 0.25 16.03
CA GLN A 90 -5.00 -0.86 16.98
C GLN A 90 -4.21 -2.02 16.40
N ARG A 91 -3.43 -2.70 17.25
CA ARG A 91 -2.74 -3.94 16.87
C ARG A 91 -3.70 -5.12 16.93
N LYS A 92 -3.74 -5.90 15.85
CA LYS A 92 -4.50 -7.17 15.78
C LYS A 92 -3.62 -8.30 15.28
N LYS A 93 -3.95 -9.54 15.65
CA LYS A 93 -3.37 -10.75 15.07
C LYS A 93 -4.27 -11.24 13.95
N MET A 94 -3.65 -11.52 12.79
CA MET A 94 -4.35 -11.95 11.59
C MET A 94 -3.64 -13.16 10.97
N LEU A 95 -4.41 -13.98 10.27
CA LEU A 95 -3.86 -15.05 9.44
C LEU A 95 -3.44 -14.47 8.09
N PHE A 96 -2.19 -14.66 7.74
CA PHE A 96 -1.61 -14.24 6.47
C PHE A 96 -1.42 -15.45 5.56
N TYR A 97 -1.75 -15.27 4.29
CA TYR A 97 -1.63 -16.25 3.23
C TYR A 97 -0.51 -15.81 2.27
N PRO A 98 0.68 -16.42 2.34
CA PRO A 98 1.78 -16.07 1.45
C PRO A 98 1.42 -16.37 -0.01
N SER A 99 1.77 -15.46 -0.90
CA SER A 99 1.75 -15.73 -2.34
C SER A 99 2.97 -16.57 -2.69
N ARG A 100 2.76 -17.64 -3.45
CA ARG A 100 3.90 -18.36 -4.04
C ARG A 100 4.63 -17.41 -5.00
N PRO A 101 5.97 -17.36 -5.00
CA PRO A 101 6.70 -16.64 -6.01
C PRO A 101 6.25 -17.17 -7.39
N VAL A 102 5.79 -16.26 -8.26
CA VAL A 102 5.62 -16.60 -9.67
C VAL A 102 7.02 -16.95 -10.17
N GLN A 103 7.30 -18.23 -10.41
CA GLN A 103 8.52 -18.63 -11.10
C GLN A 103 8.49 -17.91 -12.44
N LYS A 104 9.35 -16.92 -12.63
CA LYS A 104 9.64 -16.42 -13.96
C LYS A 104 10.19 -17.62 -14.73
N ILE A 105 9.43 -18.13 -15.67
CA ILE A 105 9.93 -19.05 -16.67
C ILE A 105 10.96 -18.23 -17.43
N ASP A 106 12.24 -18.53 -17.20
CA ASP A 106 13.33 -17.92 -17.94
C ASP A 106 13.18 -18.39 -19.39
N PRO A 107 12.97 -17.50 -20.37
CA PRO A 107 12.86 -17.90 -21.76
C PRO A 107 14.09 -18.63 -22.30
N SER A 108 15.25 -18.51 -21.60
CA SER A 108 16.49 -19.20 -21.96
C SER A 108 16.51 -20.69 -21.59
N SER A 109 15.52 -21.20 -20.82
CA SER A 109 15.45 -22.63 -20.49
C SER A 109 14.89 -23.51 -21.60
N LEU A 110 14.58 -22.95 -22.76
CA LEU A 110 14.10 -23.68 -23.95
C LEU A 110 15.21 -24.03 -24.94
N ASP A 111 16.48 -23.68 -24.67
CA ASP A 111 17.60 -24.03 -25.55
C ASP A 111 18.47 -25.08 -24.87
N ASN A 112 18.26 -26.34 -25.25
CA ASN A 112 19.13 -27.45 -24.89
C ASN A 112 20.38 -27.45 -25.81
N SER A 113 21.42 -26.73 -25.37
CA SER A 113 22.77 -26.95 -25.92
C SER A 113 23.79 -26.95 -24.75
N PRO A 114 24.66 -27.96 -24.69
CA PRO A 114 25.68 -28.05 -23.65
C PRO A 114 26.91 -27.27 -24.07
N GLU A 115 27.33 -26.25 -23.26
CA GLU A 115 28.75 -25.94 -23.11
C GLU A 115 29.05 -24.81 -22.11
N ASN A 116 29.97 -25.17 -21.20
CA ASN A 116 30.99 -24.36 -20.53
C ASN A 116 30.69 -23.39 -19.37
N ASN A 117 30.81 -23.95 -18.21
CA ASN A 117 31.52 -23.57 -16.97
C ASN A 117 32.37 -22.27 -16.98
N VAL A 118 31.93 -21.23 -16.22
CA VAL A 118 32.85 -20.32 -15.50
C VAL A 118 32.17 -19.81 -14.21
N ASN A 119 32.90 -19.97 -13.08
CA ASN A 119 32.55 -19.58 -11.73
C ASN A 119 32.13 -18.11 -11.58
N SER A 120 30.85 -17.89 -11.28
CA SER A 120 30.40 -16.72 -10.53
C SER A 120 29.31 -17.20 -9.57
N HIS A 121 29.55 -17.05 -8.26
CA HIS A 121 28.58 -17.40 -7.24
C HIS A 121 27.33 -16.51 -7.41
N PRO A 122 26.17 -17.05 -7.78
CA PRO A 122 24.93 -16.28 -7.73
C PRO A 122 24.52 -16.17 -6.27
N VAL A 123 24.23 -14.96 -5.82
CA VAL A 123 23.47 -14.75 -4.58
C VAL A 123 22.07 -15.33 -4.85
N VAL A 124 21.88 -16.58 -4.47
CA VAL A 124 20.59 -17.26 -4.56
C VAL A 124 19.65 -16.55 -3.58
N PRO A 125 18.50 -15.99 -4.01
CA PRO A 125 17.48 -15.55 -3.09
C PRO A 125 17.12 -16.73 -2.19
N ALA A 126 17.19 -16.55 -0.87
CA ALA A 126 16.91 -17.62 0.08
C ALA A 126 15.52 -18.21 -0.24
N THR A 127 15.48 -19.48 -0.62
CA THR A 127 14.25 -20.23 -0.85
C THR A 127 13.39 -20.17 0.42
N PRO A 128 12.07 -19.88 0.32
CA PRO A 128 11.19 -19.89 1.48
C PRO A 128 11.29 -21.24 2.19
N THR A 129 11.32 -21.22 3.52
CA THR A 129 11.23 -22.47 4.28
C THR A 129 9.83 -23.04 4.11
N PRO A 130 9.64 -24.39 4.08
CA PRO A 130 8.32 -25.02 3.90
C PRO A 130 7.24 -24.52 4.88
N SER A 131 7.63 -24.07 6.08
CA SER A 131 6.72 -23.49 7.09
C SER A 131 6.22 -22.08 6.72
N GLU A 132 6.85 -21.40 5.78
CA GLU A 132 6.48 -20.04 5.32
C GLU A 132 5.61 -20.08 4.04
N GLU A 133 5.40 -21.23 3.47
CA GLU A 133 4.43 -21.47 2.38
C GLU A 133 3.01 -21.71 2.90
N LEU A 134 2.85 -22.01 4.18
CA LEU A 134 1.57 -22.21 4.84
C LEU A 134 1.09 -20.91 5.50
N PRO A 135 -0.22 -20.73 5.65
CA PRO A 135 -0.75 -19.58 6.37
C PRO A 135 -0.22 -19.51 7.81
N PHE A 136 0.19 -18.29 8.23
CA PHE A 136 0.72 -18.05 9.57
C PHE A 136 0.16 -16.76 10.19
N GLN A 137 0.27 -16.64 11.51
CA GLN A 137 -0.19 -15.44 12.22
C GLN A 137 0.83 -14.31 12.13
N LEU A 138 0.34 -13.10 11.87
CA LEU A 138 1.12 -11.87 11.92
C LEU A 138 0.40 -10.75 12.70
N THR A 139 1.13 -9.67 12.96
CA THR A 139 0.60 -8.44 13.57
C THR A 139 0.27 -7.43 12.47
N ILE A 140 -0.89 -6.81 12.60
CA ILE A 140 -1.34 -5.73 11.72
C ILE A 140 -1.81 -4.54 12.56
N TYR A 141 -1.61 -3.32 12.04
CA TYR A 141 -2.15 -2.08 12.59
C TYR A 141 -3.36 -1.65 11.77
N ILE A 142 -4.52 -1.50 12.40
CA ILE A 142 -5.79 -1.15 11.74
C ILE A 142 -6.43 0.02 12.46
N GLY A 143 -6.77 1.08 11.72
CA GLY A 143 -7.63 2.15 12.22
C GLY A 143 -9.08 1.65 12.22
N THR A 144 -9.68 1.58 13.39
CA THR A 144 -11.05 1.10 13.59
C THR A 144 -12.07 2.23 13.42
N GLU A 145 -13.35 1.91 13.31
CA GLU A 145 -14.42 2.90 13.09
C GLU A 145 -14.64 3.83 14.30
N ASP A 146 -14.25 3.42 15.49
CA ASP A 146 -14.24 4.22 16.72
C ASP A 146 -13.04 5.17 16.84
N ASN A 147 -12.11 5.11 15.87
CA ASN A 147 -10.96 5.99 15.79
C ASN A 147 -11.41 7.45 15.49
N PRO A 148 -10.91 8.48 16.23
CA PRO A 148 -11.23 9.88 15.97
C PRO A 148 -10.93 10.37 14.54
N ASN A 149 -9.97 9.71 13.89
CA ASN A 149 -9.60 10.00 12.51
C ASN A 149 -10.38 9.16 11.48
N TYR A 150 -11.32 8.32 11.92
CA TYR A 150 -12.20 7.64 10.95
C TYR A 150 -13.09 8.66 10.24
N ALA A 151 -13.04 8.67 8.92
CA ALA A 151 -13.78 9.63 8.10
C ALA A 151 -15.22 9.19 7.80
N GLY A 152 -15.52 7.90 8.00
CA GLY A 152 -16.77 7.30 7.55
C GLY A 152 -16.76 6.89 6.08
N VAL A 153 -17.90 6.35 5.65
CA VAL A 153 -18.13 5.97 4.25
C VAL A 153 -18.46 7.23 3.46
N GLU A 154 -17.72 7.47 2.40
CA GLU A 154 -17.92 8.59 1.47
C GLU A 154 -17.84 8.09 0.03
N SER A 155 -18.37 8.87 -0.92
CA SER A 155 -18.27 8.56 -2.35
C SER A 155 -16.84 8.68 -2.86
N ILE A 156 -16.52 7.98 -3.93
CA ILE A 156 -15.20 8.05 -4.59
C ILE A 156 -14.88 9.50 -4.99
N GLU A 157 -15.86 10.24 -5.50
CA GLU A 157 -15.71 11.64 -5.92
C GLU A 157 -15.36 12.55 -4.75
N THR A 158 -16.03 12.37 -3.61
CA THR A 158 -15.76 13.15 -2.38
C THR A 158 -14.34 12.86 -1.86
N ILE A 159 -13.95 11.58 -1.80
CA ILE A 159 -12.61 11.21 -1.36
C ILE A 159 -11.55 11.74 -2.34
N ALA A 160 -11.79 11.64 -3.65
CA ALA A 160 -10.89 12.16 -4.68
C ALA A 160 -10.68 13.68 -4.55
N SER A 161 -11.75 14.44 -4.28
CA SER A 161 -11.68 15.88 -4.04
C SER A 161 -10.82 16.22 -2.81
N HIS A 162 -10.95 15.47 -1.72
CA HIS A 162 -10.10 15.65 -0.54
C HIS A 162 -8.62 15.33 -0.86
N ILE A 163 -8.36 14.24 -1.59
CA ILE A 163 -7.00 13.81 -1.93
C ILE A 163 -6.29 14.84 -2.81
N ILE A 164 -6.95 15.38 -3.82
CA ILE A 164 -6.33 16.31 -4.77
C ILE A 164 -5.97 17.67 -4.13
N GLU A 165 -6.62 17.99 -3.03
CA GLU A 165 -6.43 19.24 -2.33
C GLU A 165 -5.51 19.14 -1.11
N ALA A 166 -5.29 17.96 -0.59
CA ALA A 166 -4.57 17.76 0.64
C ALA A 166 -3.05 17.63 0.40
N HIS A 167 -2.30 18.32 1.23
CA HIS A 167 -0.84 18.25 1.30
C HIS A 167 -0.41 18.30 2.77
N GLY A 168 0.48 17.41 3.16
CA GLY A 168 1.01 17.33 4.51
C GLY A 168 2.54 17.30 4.55
N PRO A 169 3.14 17.14 5.73
CA PRO A 169 4.59 17.09 5.90
C PRO A 169 5.28 15.98 5.08
N SER A 170 4.58 14.90 4.77
CA SER A 170 5.10 13.79 3.95
C SER A 170 4.81 13.96 2.44
N GLY A 171 4.30 15.13 2.01
CA GLY A 171 4.00 15.45 0.62
C GLY A 171 2.51 15.38 0.27
N ALA A 172 2.21 15.54 -1.03
CA ALA A 172 0.86 15.54 -1.56
C ALA A 172 0.14 14.21 -1.31
N ASN A 173 -1.18 14.27 -1.07
CA ASN A 173 -1.97 13.07 -0.86
C ASN A 173 -2.16 12.27 -2.15
N THR A 174 -2.16 12.92 -3.30
CA THR A 174 -2.16 12.26 -4.62
C THR A 174 -0.95 11.34 -4.81
N GLU A 175 0.22 11.76 -4.34
CA GLU A 175 1.44 10.93 -4.36
C GLU A 175 1.27 9.62 -3.57
N TYR A 176 0.63 9.67 -2.40
CA TYR A 176 0.33 8.48 -1.60
C TYR A 176 -0.57 7.49 -2.34
N LEU A 177 -1.65 8.00 -2.95
CA LEU A 177 -2.58 7.21 -3.74
C LEU A 177 -1.87 6.53 -4.93
N TYR A 178 -1.11 7.29 -5.70
CA TYR A 178 -0.42 6.78 -6.89
C TYR A 178 0.68 5.76 -6.55
N LYS A 179 1.44 6.01 -5.47
CA LYS A 179 2.43 5.05 -4.98
C LYS A 179 1.79 3.75 -4.54
N LEU A 180 0.64 3.81 -3.84
CA LEU A 180 -0.09 2.60 -3.46
C LEU A 180 -0.61 1.84 -4.67
N ALA A 181 -1.24 2.52 -5.63
CA ALA A 181 -1.75 1.90 -6.85
C ALA A 181 -0.64 1.25 -7.68
N MET A 182 0.50 1.93 -7.83
CA MET A 182 1.67 1.39 -8.52
C MET A 182 2.25 0.18 -7.77
N ALA A 183 2.41 0.29 -6.46
CA ALA A 183 2.94 -0.80 -5.63
C ALA A 183 2.05 -2.05 -5.72
N MET A 184 0.73 -1.90 -5.67
CA MET A 184 -0.20 -3.01 -5.81
C MET A 184 -0.09 -3.72 -7.16
N ARG A 185 0.06 -2.99 -8.26
CA ARG A 185 0.30 -3.59 -9.59
C ARG A 185 1.60 -4.40 -9.66
N ILE A 186 2.62 -3.99 -8.88
CA ILE A 186 3.92 -4.67 -8.82
C ILE A 186 3.85 -5.94 -7.98
N ILE A 187 3.29 -5.85 -6.76
CA ILE A 187 3.32 -6.96 -5.80
C ILE A 187 2.25 -8.01 -6.07
N ALA A 188 1.13 -7.61 -6.66
CA ALA A 188 -0.05 -8.46 -6.90
C ALA A 188 -0.62 -8.22 -8.31
N PRO A 189 0.15 -8.53 -9.37
CA PRO A 189 -0.31 -8.36 -10.75
C PRO A 189 -1.54 -9.23 -11.00
N GLY A 190 -2.59 -8.62 -11.56
CA GLY A 190 -3.88 -9.30 -11.82
C GLY A 190 -4.86 -9.28 -10.65
N VAL A 191 -4.46 -8.82 -9.47
CA VAL A 191 -5.40 -8.58 -8.36
C VAL A 191 -6.04 -7.21 -8.53
N HIS A 192 -7.36 -7.16 -8.49
CA HIS A 192 -8.13 -5.94 -8.64
C HIS A 192 -8.60 -5.41 -7.27
N ASP A 193 -7.99 -4.30 -6.82
CA ASP A 193 -8.49 -3.53 -5.68
C ASP A 193 -9.41 -2.43 -6.23
N GLU A 194 -10.72 -2.75 -6.31
CA GLU A 194 -11.72 -1.90 -6.96
C GLU A 194 -11.72 -0.47 -6.38
N HIS A 195 -11.74 -0.34 -5.05
CA HIS A 195 -11.77 0.97 -4.41
C HIS A 195 -10.52 1.81 -4.71
N LEU A 196 -9.34 1.20 -4.64
CA LEU A 196 -8.07 1.87 -4.92
C LEU A 196 -8.00 2.36 -6.37
N PHE A 197 -8.33 1.51 -7.33
CA PHE A 197 -8.21 1.86 -8.75
C PHE A 197 -9.33 2.77 -9.25
N ALA A 198 -10.54 2.66 -8.70
CA ALA A 198 -11.62 3.64 -8.95
C ALA A 198 -11.21 5.04 -8.45
N LEU A 199 -10.64 5.11 -7.24
CA LEU A 199 -10.17 6.36 -6.66
C LEU A 199 -8.99 6.98 -7.45
N GLU A 200 -8.04 6.14 -7.89
CA GLU A 200 -6.96 6.60 -8.79
C GLU A 200 -7.50 7.20 -10.07
N GLY A 201 -8.50 6.56 -10.69
CA GLY A 201 -9.15 7.07 -11.90
C GLY A 201 -9.88 8.40 -11.67
N ALA A 202 -10.61 8.53 -10.55
CA ALA A 202 -11.31 9.76 -10.20
C ALA A 202 -10.36 10.93 -9.96
N VAL A 203 -9.25 10.71 -9.24
CA VAL A 203 -8.23 11.75 -8.99
C VAL A 203 -7.58 12.19 -10.29
N LYS A 204 -7.18 11.26 -11.17
CA LYS A 204 -6.64 11.60 -12.50
C LYS A 204 -7.59 12.42 -13.35
N LYS A 205 -8.89 12.11 -13.32
CA LYS A 205 -9.92 12.87 -14.01
C LYS A 205 -9.97 14.31 -13.51
N LEU A 206 -10.04 14.52 -12.19
CA LEU A 206 -10.06 15.84 -11.57
C LEU A 206 -8.79 16.66 -11.87
N GLU A 207 -7.61 16.05 -11.86
CA GLU A 207 -6.35 16.71 -12.24
C GLU A 207 -6.39 17.19 -13.69
N ASN A 208 -6.86 16.36 -14.62
CA ASN A 208 -7.00 16.73 -16.03
C ASN A 208 -8.02 17.86 -16.25
N GLU A 209 -9.12 17.87 -15.51
CA GLU A 209 -10.13 18.94 -15.57
C GLU A 209 -9.56 20.27 -15.07
N LYS A 210 -8.79 20.27 -13.97
CA LYS A 210 -8.10 21.47 -13.47
C LYS A 210 -7.10 22.04 -14.50
N VAL A 211 -6.32 21.18 -15.15
CA VAL A 211 -5.38 21.62 -16.20
C VAL A 211 -6.11 22.23 -17.38
N ARG A 212 -7.18 21.61 -17.87
CA ARG A 212 -7.99 22.15 -18.99
C ARG A 212 -8.64 23.48 -18.64
N GLY A 213 -9.20 23.60 -17.43
CA GLY A 213 -9.78 24.84 -16.94
C GLY A 213 -8.75 25.99 -16.86
N ALA A 214 -7.53 25.70 -16.44
CA ALA A 214 -6.46 26.70 -16.38
C ALA A 214 -6.03 27.19 -17.77
N ILE A 215 -5.95 26.30 -18.76
CA ILE A 215 -5.60 26.64 -20.16
C ILE A 215 -6.68 27.54 -20.79
N SER A 216 -7.97 27.25 -20.56
CA SER A 216 -9.06 28.04 -21.13
C SER A 216 -9.15 29.47 -20.58
N PHE A 217 -8.68 29.71 -19.35
CA PHE A 217 -8.61 31.05 -18.76
C PHE A 217 -7.47 31.91 -19.37
N ASP A 218 -6.36 31.28 -19.74
CA ASP A 218 -5.20 32.01 -20.32
C ASP A 218 -5.44 32.45 -21.77
N GLU A 219 -6.23 31.72 -22.55
CA GLU A 219 -6.64 32.06 -23.90
C GLU A 219 -7.65 33.23 -23.97
N SER A 220 -8.34 33.53 -22.86
CA SER A 220 -9.33 34.63 -22.78
C SER A 220 -8.76 35.95 -22.29
N ALA A 221 -7.47 36.05 -21.99
CA ALA A 221 -6.82 37.29 -21.61
C ALA A 221 -6.76 38.27 -22.82
N PRO A 222 -7.22 39.54 -22.70
CA PRO A 222 -7.19 40.49 -23.80
C PRO A 222 -5.73 40.75 -24.18
N LYS A 223 -5.40 40.50 -25.46
CA LYS A 223 -4.12 40.94 -26.04
C LYS A 223 -4.11 42.47 -26.00
N ILE A 224 -3.38 43.05 -25.04
CA ILE A 224 -3.13 44.47 -24.97
C ILE A 224 -2.23 44.79 -26.17
N GLY A 225 -2.82 45.44 -27.16
CA GLY A 225 -2.11 46.02 -28.32
C GLY A 225 -1.48 47.39 -27.99
#